data_746509969ddc0b5afacb531b983a099f
#
_entry.id   746509969ddc0b5afacb531b983a099f
#
_cell.length_a   1.000
_cell.length_b   1.000
_cell.length_c   1.000
_cell.angle_alpha   90.00
_cell.angle_beta   90.00
_cell.angle_gamma   90.00
#
_symmetry.space_group_name_H-M   'P 1'
#
loop_
_entity.id
_entity.type
_entity.pdbx_description
1 polymer ?
#
loop_
_entity_poly.entity_id
_entity_poly.type
_entity_poly.pdbx_seq_one_letter_code
_entity_poly.pdbx_strand_id
1 'polypeptide(L)'
;MTPSSPAGDLIPLLVAVVAIGLVPFIAMMVTSYTKIVIVLGLLRNALGVQQVPPNMVLNGIAIIISVYIMAPVGMTAMDTVKEKGLAGGNVAQLGQMVEAVAEPVREFLLKHAEHRERNFFLKSAAAVWPQERAKQLRDDDLIVLAPAFTLSELSKAFRIGFLIYIAFVVVDLVVA
;
A
#
# COMPACT_ATOMS: atom_id res chain seq x y z
N MET A 1 6.85 -4.36 -44.67
CA MET A 1 6.38 -3.38 -43.64
C MET A 1 4.88 -3.38 -43.74
N THR A 2 4.21 -4.14 -42.89
CA THR A 2 2.73 -4.07 -42.73
C THR A 2 2.45 -2.83 -41.90
N PRO A 3 1.56 -1.93 -42.34
CA PRO A 3 1.18 -0.78 -41.54
C PRO A 3 0.44 -1.32 -40.28
N SER A 4 1.00 -1.04 -39.09
CA SER A 4 0.32 -1.29 -37.83
C SER A 4 -1.03 -0.56 -37.85
N SER A 5 -2.12 -1.29 -37.68
CA SER A 5 -3.46 -0.67 -37.63
C SER A 5 -3.47 0.27 -36.41
N PRO A 6 -3.96 1.52 -36.55
CA PRO A 6 -3.99 2.51 -35.45
C PRO A 6 -4.74 1.99 -34.21
N ALA A 7 -5.61 0.99 -34.36
CA ALA A 7 -6.26 0.32 -33.26
C ALA A 7 -5.31 -0.58 -32.44
N GLY A 8 -4.27 -1.12 -33.04
CA GLY A 8 -3.27 -1.96 -32.34
C GLY A 8 -2.43 -1.19 -31.32
N ASP A 9 -2.19 0.08 -31.57
CA ASP A 9 -1.39 0.94 -30.68
C ASP A 9 -2.22 1.64 -29.59
N LEU A 10 -3.54 1.76 -29.78
CA LEU A 10 -4.44 2.41 -28.83
C LEU A 10 -4.68 1.57 -27.56
N ILE A 11 -4.77 0.25 -27.68
CA ILE A 11 -5.04 -0.64 -26.54
C ILE A 11 -3.90 -0.62 -25.51
N PRO A 12 -2.61 -0.79 -25.91
CA PRO A 12 -1.50 -0.65 -24.96
C PRO A 12 -1.42 0.72 -24.31
N LEU A 13 -1.71 1.79 -25.07
CA LEU A 13 -1.72 3.14 -24.56
C LEU A 13 -2.82 3.34 -23.50
N LEU A 14 -4.04 2.88 -23.77
CA LEU A 14 -5.15 2.91 -22.81
C LEU A 14 -4.82 2.13 -21.53
N VAL A 15 -4.26 0.92 -21.67
CA VAL A 15 -3.84 0.11 -20.53
C VAL A 15 -2.78 0.84 -19.70
N ALA A 16 -1.79 1.47 -20.35
CA ALA A 16 -0.77 2.24 -19.66
C ALA A 16 -1.35 3.45 -18.90
N VAL A 17 -2.26 4.18 -19.50
CA VAL A 17 -2.93 5.34 -18.85
C VAL A 17 -3.74 4.89 -17.63
N VAL A 18 -4.50 3.80 -17.75
CA VAL A 18 -5.27 3.23 -16.63
C VAL A 18 -4.32 2.74 -15.53
N ALA A 19 -3.24 2.03 -15.88
CA ALA A 19 -2.26 1.55 -14.93
C ALA A 19 -1.61 2.70 -14.15
N ILE A 20 -1.18 3.76 -14.85
CA ILE A 20 -0.61 4.97 -14.21
C ILE A 20 -1.65 5.65 -13.31
N GLY A 21 -2.92 5.72 -13.72
CA GLY A 21 -3.99 6.27 -12.91
C GLY A 21 -4.26 5.49 -11.60
N LEU A 22 -3.94 4.19 -11.56
CA LEU A 22 -4.09 3.35 -10.36
C LEU A 22 -2.91 3.45 -9.40
N VAL A 23 -1.73 3.93 -9.85
CA VAL A 23 -0.52 4.02 -9.00
C VAL A 23 -0.76 4.72 -7.66
N PRO A 24 -1.41 5.91 -7.58
CA PRO A 24 -1.63 6.56 -6.29
C PRO A 24 -2.49 5.74 -5.34
N PHE A 25 -3.49 5.01 -5.83
CA PHE A 25 -4.33 4.15 -4.99
C PHE A 25 -3.54 2.95 -4.45
N ILE A 26 -2.73 2.31 -5.30
CA ILE A 26 -1.84 1.22 -4.88
C ILE A 26 -0.83 1.76 -3.85
N ALA A 27 -0.21 2.92 -4.11
CA ALA A 27 0.73 3.53 -3.20
C ALA A 27 0.12 3.78 -1.80
N MET A 28 -1.11 4.29 -1.72
CA MET A 28 -1.79 4.47 -0.44
C MET A 28 -1.99 3.15 0.31
N MET A 29 -2.25 2.04 -0.40
CA MET A 29 -2.49 0.73 0.21
C MET A 29 -1.23 0.01 0.65
N VAL A 30 -0.11 0.18 -0.06
CA VAL A 30 1.15 -0.53 0.22
C VAL A 30 2.16 0.30 1.02
N THR A 31 1.77 1.47 1.53
CA THR A 31 2.60 2.34 2.36
C THR A 31 2.04 2.51 3.77
N SER A 32 2.77 3.19 4.63
CA SER A 32 2.32 3.52 6.00
C SER A 32 1.13 4.49 6.05
N TYR A 33 0.72 5.07 4.91
CA TYR A 33 -0.35 6.06 4.83
C TYR A 33 -1.66 5.59 5.46
N THR A 34 -2.12 4.38 5.12
CA THR A 34 -3.40 3.84 5.59
C THR A 34 -3.48 3.81 7.12
N LYS A 35 -2.45 3.32 7.80
CA LYS A 35 -2.40 3.31 9.26
C LYS A 35 -2.48 4.72 9.83
N ILE A 36 -1.66 5.63 9.32
CA ILE A 36 -1.52 6.98 9.86
C ILE A 36 -2.84 7.75 9.72
N VAL A 37 -3.46 7.74 8.55
CA VAL A 37 -4.72 8.48 8.32
C VAL A 37 -5.86 7.96 9.19
N ILE A 38 -5.93 6.65 9.40
CA ILE A 38 -6.96 6.04 10.26
C ILE A 38 -6.72 6.41 11.73
N VAL A 39 -5.48 6.28 12.22
CA VAL A 39 -5.15 6.66 13.61
C VAL A 39 -5.43 8.13 13.86
N LEU A 40 -5.05 9.03 12.96
CA LEU A 40 -5.34 10.46 13.08
C LEU A 40 -6.85 10.74 13.07
N GLY A 41 -7.61 10.05 12.23
CA GLY A 41 -9.07 10.16 12.20
C GLY A 41 -9.73 9.69 13.51
N LEU A 42 -9.27 8.56 14.05
CA LEU A 42 -9.77 8.03 15.33
C LEU A 42 -9.37 8.93 16.49
N LEU A 43 -8.15 9.48 16.50
CA LEU A 43 -7.70 10.44 17.49
C LEU A 43 -8.60 11.71 17.50
N ARG A 44 -8.87 12.28 16.33
CA ARG A 44 -9.78 13.42 16.21
C ARG A 44 -11.16 13.12 16.81
N ASN A 45 -11.72 11.96 16.48
CA ASN A 45 -13.02 11.55 16.98
C ASN A 45 -12.99 11.34 18.51
N ALA A 46 -11.91 10.77 19.06
CA ALA A 46 -11.73 10.56 20.48
C ALA A 46 -11.65 11.88 21.28
N LEU A 47 -11.07 12.93 20.67
CA LEU A 47 -11.01 14.27 21.26
C LEU A 47 -12.37 15.01 21.25
N GLY A 48 -13.42 14.42 20.68
CA GLY A 48 -14.75 15.05 20.59
C GLY A 48 -14.81 16.28 19.68
N VAL A 49 -13.75 16.59 18.97
CA VAL A 49 -13.68 17.75 18.07
C VAL A 49 -14.31 17.40 16.72
N GLN A 50 -15.54 17.88 16.51
CA GLN A 50 -16.25 17.65 15.26
C GLN A 50 -15.58 18.44 14.13
N GLN A 51 -15.06 17.70 13.11
CA GLN A 51 -14.51 18.24 11.85
C GLN A 51 -13.26 19.14 11.94
N VAL A 52 -12.66 19.33 13.09
CA VAL A 52 -11.42 20.08 13.26
C VAL A 52 -10.31 19.13 13.78
N PRO A 53 -9.15 19.04 13.11
CA PRO A 53 -8.81 19.61 11.79
C PRO A 53 -9.58 18.97 10.64
N PRO A 54 -9.76 19.68 9.49
CA PRO A 54 -10.41 19.13 8.29
C PRO A 54 -9.70 17.88 7.76
N ASN A 55 -10.44 16.98 7.07
CA ASN A 55 -9.88 15.76 6.50
C ASN A 55 -8.68 16.01 5.58
N MET A 56 -8.69 17.12 4.83
CA MET A 56 -7.57 17.51 3.97
C MET A 56 -6.27 17.70 4.76
N VAL A 57 -6.34 18.30 5.95
CA VAL A 57 -5.18 18.52 6.81
C VAL A 57 -4.66 17.17 7.35
N LEU A 58 -5.56 16.29 7.82
CA LEU A 58 -5.18 14.96 8.29
C LEU A 58 -4.53 14.13 7.18
N ASN A 59 -5.09 14.18 5.97
CA ASN A 59 -4.52 13.50 4.80
C ASN A 59 -3.14 14.08 4.45
N GLY A 60 -2.98 15.40 4.48
CA GLY A 60 -1.69 16.05 4.24
C GLY A 60 -0.62 15.61 5.24
N ILE A 61 -0.95 15.60 6.53
CA ILE A 61 -0.06 15.10 7.59
C ILE A 61 0.27 13.62 7.37
N ALA A 62 -0.73 12.79 7.06
CA ALA A 62 -0.53 11.38 6.80
C ALA A 62 0.40 11.12 5.61
N ILE A 63 0.28 11.90 4.53
CA ILE A 63 1.16 11.82 3.36
C ILE A 63 2.60 12.17 3.76
N ILE A 64 2.82 13.30 4.44
CA ILE A 64 4.16 13.75 4.84
C ILE A 64 4.85 12.69 5.71
N ILE A 65 4.16 12.18 6.73
CA ILE A 65 4.71 11.16 7.63
C ILE A 65 4.95 9.85 6.86
N SER A 66 4.03 9.45 5.97
CA SER A 66 4.20 8.25 5.17
C SER A 66 5.41 8.34 4.24
N VAL A 67 5.62 9.47 3.57
CA VAL A 67 6.80 9.71 2.73
C VAL A 67 8.08 9.61 3.56
N TYR A 68 8.10 10.18 4.75
CA TYR A 68 9.26 10.09 5.65
C TYR A 68 9.57 8.64 6.05
N ILE A 69 8.54 7.85 6.42
CA ILE A 69 8.70 6.43 6.80
C ILE A 69 9.14 5.58 5.60
N MET A 70 8.60 5.87 4.41
CA MET A 70 8.91 5.13 3.18
C MET A 70 10.19 5.59 2.48
N ALA A 71 10.83 6.67 2.94
CA ALA A 71 12.04 7.19 2.31
C ALA A 71 13.17 6.13 2.15
N PRO A 72 13.49 5.29 3.16
CA PRO A 72 14.48 4.23 2.98
C PRO A 72 14.13 3.23 1.86
N VAL A 73 12.86 2.83 1.77
CA VAL A 73 12.38 1.93 0.72
C VAL A 73 12.54 2.56 -0.67
N GLY A 74 12.19 3.86 -0.78
CA GLY A 74 12.38 4.62 -2.00
C GLY A 74 13.85 4.77 -2.40
N MET A 75 14.74 5.02 -1.44
CA MET A 75 16.19 5.11 -1.70
C MET A 75 16.73 3.77 -2.21
N THR A 76 16.41 2.66 -1.57
CA THR A 76 16.82 1.32 -2.02
C THR A 76 16.29 1.02 -3.42
N ALA A 77 15.03 1.37 -3.72
CA ALA A 77 14.46 1.20 -5.05
C ALA A 77 15.21 2.02 -6.12
N MET A 78 15.55 3.27 -5.81
CA MET A 78 16.32 4.13 -6.72
C MET A 78 17.73 3.59 -6.95
N ASP A 79 18.39 3.10 -5.93
CA ASP A 79 19.74 2.52 -6.05
C ASP A 79 19.72 1.25 -6.91
N THR A 80 18.73 0.37 -6.71
CA THR A 80 18.52 -0.82 -7.53
C THR A 80 18.28 -0.47 -9.01
N VAL A 81 17.49 0.56 -9.28
CA VAL A 81 17.25 1.05 -10.67
C VAL A 81 18.53 1.58 -11.30
N LYS A 82 19.36 2.31 -10.54
CA LYS A 82 20.66 2.83 -11.02
C LYS A 82 21.65 1.71 -11.27
N GLU A 83 21.80 0.76 -10.35
CA GLU A 83 22.71 -0.37 -10.45
C GLU A 83 22.40 -1.26 -11.67
N LYS A 84 21.11 -1.45 -11.96
CA LYS A 84 20.66 -2.18 -13.16
C LYS A 84 20.73 -1.36 -14.46
N GLY A 85 21.18 -0.11 -14.41
CA GLY A 85 21.29 0.76 -15.59
C GLY A 85 19.94 1.13 -16.23
N LEU A 86 18.85 1.08 -15.46
CA LEU A 86 17.49 1.29 -15.95
C LEU A 86 17.04 2.77 -15.94
N ALA A 87 17.91 3.67 -15.52
CA ALA A 87 17.60 5.11 -15.40
C ALA A 87 17.36 5.82 -16.73
N GLY A 88 17.61 5.15 -17.87
CA GLY A 88 17.50 5.72 -19.22
C GLY A 88 16.08 5.87 -19.78
N GLY A 89 15.04 5.43 -19.07
CA GLY A 89 13.62 5.72 -19.39
C GLY A 89 13.07 5.06 -20.67
N ASN A 90 13.70 4.00 -21.17
CA ASN A 90 13.19 3.29 -22.35
C ASN A 90 11.95 2.45 -22.00
N VAL A 91 10.87 2.59 -22.77
CA VAL A 91 9.60 1.83 -22.58
C VAL A 91 9.84 0.31 -22.58
N ALA A 92 10.84 -0.19 -23.34
CA ALA A 92 11.23 -1.60 -23.35
C ALA A 92 11.77 -2.09 -21.98
N GLN A 93 12.22 -1.18 -21.11
CA GLN A 93 12.79 -1.48 -19.78
C GLN A 93 11.77 -1.30 -18.64
N LEU A 94 10.57 -0.86 -18.94
CA LEU A 94 9.51 -0.60 -17.92
C LEU A 94 9.26 -1.84 -17.04
N GLY A 95 9.20 -3.04 -17.60
CA GLY A 95 9.02 -4.28 -16.83
C GLY A 95 10.14 -4.51 -15.82
N GLN A 96 11.39 -4.29 -16.23
CA GLN A 96 12.57 -4.43 -15.38
C GLN A 96 12.62 -3.34 -14.30
N MET A 97 12.17 -2.12 -14.61
CA MET A 97 12.04 -1.04 -13.62
C MET A 97 10.99 -1.36 -12.57
N VAL A 98 9.83 -1.87 -12.99
CA VAL A 98 8.78 -2.30 -12.06
C VAL A 98 9.29 -3.41 -11.13
N GLU A 99 10.02 -4.38 -11.67
CA GLU A 99 10.61 -5.46 -10.85
C GLU A 99 11.68 -4.94 -9.88
N ALA A 100 12.52 -4.00 -10.33
CA ALA A 100 13.55 -3.37 -9.48
C ALA A 100 12.93 -2.58 -8.30
N VAL A 101 11.77 -1.96 -8.50
CA VAL A 101 11.03 -1.24 -7.45
C VAL A 101 10.21 -2.20 -6.59
N ALA A 102 9.72 -3.29 -7.15
CA ALA A 102 8.87 -4.26 -6.46
C ALA A 102 9.61 -4.97 -5.31
N GLU A 103 10.91 -5.22 -5.45
CA GLU A 103 11.67 -5.97 -4.43
C GLU A 103 11.80 -5.22 -3.10
N PRO A 104 12.24 -3.96 -3.04
CA PRO A 104 12.25 -3.20 -1.79
C PRO A 104 10.86 -3.02 -1.16
N VAL A 105 9.82 -2.90 -2.01
CA VAL A 105 8.44 -2.85 -1.54
C VAL A 105 8.02 -4.19 -0.95
N ARG A 106 8.35 -5.31 -1.58
CA ARG A 106 8.09 -6.66 -1.08
C ARG A 106 8.71 -6.88 0.30
N GLU A 107 9.98 -6.52 0.48
CA GLU A 107 10.66 -6.62 1.78
C GLU A 107 9.94 -5.80 2.86
N PHE A 108 9.55 -4.58 2.53
CA PHE A 108 8.79 -3.73 3.45
C PHE A 108 7.45 -4.37 3.84
N LEU A 109 6.68 -4.84 2.87
CA LEU A 109 5.39 -5.49 3.11
C LEU A 109 5.56 -6.78 3.93
N LEU A 110 6.55 -7.61 3.59
CA LEU A 110 6.84 -8.86 4.29
C LEU A 110 7.17 -8.63 5.76
N LYS A 111 7.95 -7.57 6.04
CA LYS A 111 8.34 -7.19 7.42
C LYS A 111 7.15 -6.73 8.26
N HIS A 112 6.13 -6.12 7.66
CA HIS A 112 5.04 -5.47 8.38
C HIS A 112 3.70 -6.22 8.32
N ALA A 113 3.50 -7.10 7.31
CA ALA A 113 2.35 -7.97 7.23
C ALA A 113 2.41 -9.09 8.26
N GLU A 114 1.36 -9.29 9.03
CA GLU A 114 1.30 -10.35 10.04
C GLU A 114 1.13 -11.71 9.36
N HIS A 115 1.73 -12.75 9.95
CA HIS A 115 1.63 -14.14 9.47
C HIS A 115 0.19 -14.63 9.36
N ARG A 116 -0.66 -14.22 10.31
CA ARG A 116 -2.07 -14.59 10.34
C ARG A 116 -2.80 -14.12 9.09
N GLU A 117 -2.60 -12.87 8.70
CA GLU A 117 -3.23 -12.26 7.53
C GLU A 117 -2.68 -12.86 6.23
N ARG A 118 -1.38 -13.11 6.13
CA ARG A 118 -0.78 -13.80 4.98
C ARG A 118 -1.37 -15.21 4.79
N ASN A 119 -1.44 -15.98 5.87
CA ASN A 119 -2.05 -17.31 5.85
C ASN A 119 -3.54 -17.28 5.51
N PHE A 120 -4.26 -16.25 5.95
CA PHE A 120 -5.65 -16.07 5.59
C PHE A 120 -5.82 -15.89 4.08
N PHE A 121 -5.02 -15.03 3.44
CA PHE A 121 -5.10 -14.82 1.99
C PHE A 121 -4.65 -16.03 1.18
N LEU A 122 -3.63 -16.78 1.63
CA LEU A 122 -3.25 -18.05 1.00
C LEU A 122 -4.38 -19.08 1.03
N LYS A 123 -5.03 -19.26 2.19
CA LYS A 123 -6.17 -20.17 2.34
C LYS A 123 -7.38 -19.72 1.50
N SER A 124 -7.63 -18.42 1.46
CA SER A 124 -8.71 -17.85 0.65
C SER A 124 -8.46 -18.07 -0.84
N ALA A 125 -7.23 -17.87 -1.30
CA ALA A 125 -6.85 -18.17 -2.67
C ALA A 125 -7.02 -19.66 -3.01
N ALA A 126 -6.64 -20.57 -2.10
CA ALA A 126 -6.83 -22.01 -2.28
C ALA A 126 -8.30 -22.42 -2.41
N ALA A 127 -9.22 -21.65 -1.79
CA ALA A 127 -10.66 -21.92 -1.85
C ALA A 127 -11.33 -21.36 -3.10
N VAL A 128 -10.82 -20.27 -3.68
CA VAL A 128 -11.50 -19.49 -4.74
C VAL A 128 -10.81 -19.63 -6.10
N TRP A 129 -9.48 -19.81 -6.11
CA TRP A 129 -8.72 -19.83 -7.36
C TRP A 129 -8.62 -21.23 -7.96
N PRO A 130 -8.33 -21.32 -9.29
CA PRO A 130 -8.00 -22.61 -9.92
C PRO A 130 -6.83 -23.27 -9.19
N GLN A 131 -6.96 -24.57 -8.87
CA GLN A 131 -6.00 -25.31 -8.03
C GLN A 131 -4.55 -25.19 -8.50
N GLU A 132 -4.31 -25.19 -9.81
CA GLU A 132 -3.00 -25.07 -10.43
C GLU A 132 -2.30 -23.76 -10.03
N ARG A 133 -3.05 -22.64 -10.01
CA ARG A 133 -2.53 -21.32 -9.63
C ARG A 133 -2.40 -21.16 -8.12
N ALA A 134 -3.37 -21.67 -7.38
CA ALA A 134 -3.35 -21.58 -5.92
C ALA A 134 -2.16 -22.33 -5.30
N LYS A 135 -1.76 -23.48 -5.87
CA LYS A 135 -0.59 -24.25 -5.41
C LYS A 135 0.76 -23.57 -5.65
N GLN A 136 0.84 -22.65 -6.59
CA GLN A 136 2.06 -21.92 -6.93
C GLN A 136 2.25 -20.65 -6.09
N LEU A 137 1.19 -20.21 -5.39
CA LEU A 137 1.24 -19.01 -4.55
C LEU A 137 2.12 -19.24 -3.33
N ARG A 138 2.97 -18.26 -3.09
CA ARG A 138 3.83 -18.17 -1.91
C ARG A 138 3.34 -17.08 -0.97
N ASP A 139 3.72 -17.18 0.28
CA ASP A 139 3.36 -16.19 1.30
C ASP A 139 4.10 -14.85 1.14
N ASP A 140 5.15 -14.82 0.32
CA ASP A 140 5.95 -13.64 -0.05
C ASP A 140 5.56 -13.04 -1.41
N ASP A 141 4.57 -13.59 -2.11
CA ASP A 141 4.05 -13.00 -3.35
C ASP A 141 3.32 -11.68 -3.08
N LEU A 142 3.57 -10.66 -3.90
CA LEU A 142 2.95 -9.34 -3.74
C LEU A 142 1.42 -9.38 -3.74
N ILE A 143 0.83 -10.30 -4.50
CA ILE A 143 -0.62 -10.48 -4.54
C ILE A 143 -1.21 -10.98 -3.22
N VAL A 144 -0.40 -11.66 -2.39
CA VAL A 144 -0.72 -12.09 -1.02
C VAL A 144 -0.33 -11.01 -0.02
N LEU A 145 0.87 -10.45 -0.19
CA LEU A 145 1.44 -9.48 0.75
C LEU A 145 0.67 -8.15 0.78
N ALA A 146 0.25 -7.61 -0.36
CA ALA A 146 -0.42 -6.31 -0.40
C ALA A 146 -1.73 -6.31 0.40
N PRO A 147 -2.69 -7.23 0.18
CA PRO A 147 -3.89 -7.28 0.99
C PRO A 147 -3.63 -7.69 2.45
N ALA A 148 -2.67 -8.60 2.70
CA ALA A 148 -2.30 -9.00 4.05
C ALA A 148 -1.69 -7.84 4.85
N PHE A 149 -0.82 -7.05 4.24
CA PHE A 149 -0.26 -5.84 4.83
C PHE A 149 -1.36 -4.82 5.13
N THR A 150 -2.22 -4.53 4.15
CA THR A 150 -3.32 -3.56 4.32
C THR A 150 -4.22 -3.96 5.49
N LEU A 151 -4.60 -5.24 5.59
CA LEU A 151 -5.42 -5.75 6.69
C LEU A 151 -4.67 -5.70 8.04
N SER A 152 -3.37 -6.02 8.05
CA SER A 152 -2.53 -5.92 9.25
C SER A 152 -2.44 -4.49 9.75
N GLU A 153 -2.19 -3.53 8.85
CA GLU A 153 -2.08 -2.11 9.20
C GLU A 153 -3.42 -1.53 9.67
N LEU A 154 -4.52 -1.94 9.03
CA LEU A 154 -5.87 -1.60 9.45
C LEU A 154 -6.17 -2.13 10.86
N SER A 155 -5.90 -3.38 11.13
CA SER A 155 -6.10 -4.01 12.45
C SER A 155 -5.27 -3.32 13.53
N LYS A 156 -4.01 -2.99 13.25
CA LYS A 156 -3.13 -2.23 14.16
C LYS A 156 -3.67 -0.82 14.41
N ALA A 157 -4.13 -0.13 13.35
CA ALA A 157 -4.69 1.21 13.48
C ALA A 157 -5.94 1.23 14.36
N PHE A 158 -6.86 0.27 14.18
CA PHE A 158 -8.04 0.16 15.04
C PHE A 158 -7.68 -0.18 16.48
N ARG A 159 -6.70 -1.05 16.72
CA ARG A 159 -6.24 -1.35 18.08
C ARG A 159 -5.69 -0.10 18.78
N ILE A 160 -4.86 0.68 18.10
CA ILE A 160 -4.33 1.95 18.62
C ILE A 160 -5.46 2.95 18.88
N GLY A 161 -6.35 3.13 17.92
CA GLY A 161 -7.47 4.06 18.03
C GLY A 161 -8.43 3.69 19.15
N PHE A 162 -8.69 2.39 19.36
CA PHE A 162 -9.50 1.90 20.47
C PHE A 162 -8.88 2.21 21.84
N LEU A 163 -7.57 2.01 21.99
CA LEU A 163 -6.84 2.34 23.21
C LEU A 163 -6.89 3.84 23.51
N ILE A 164 -6.71 4.67 22.48
CA ILE A 164 -6.81 6.13 22.61
C ILE A 164 -8.24 6.51 23.04
N TYR A 165 -9.25 5.95 22.37
CA TYR A 165 -10.64 6.23 22.69
C TYR A 165 -11.00 5.89 24.14
N ILE A 166 -10.60 4.72 24.65
CA ILE A 166 -10.81 4.33 26.04
C ILE A 166 -10.13 5.32 26.99
N ALA A 167 -8.90 5.74 26.70
CA ALA A 167 -8.19 6.70 27.54
C ALA A 167 -8.99 8.02 27.70
N PHE A 168 -9.56 8.54 26.60
CA PHE A 168 -10.38 9.76 26.66
C PHE A 168 -11.71 9.55 27.40
N VAL A 169 -12.39 8.41 27.17
CA VAL A 169 -13.63 8.08 27.90
C VAL A 169 -13.39 7.99 29.41
N VAL A 170 -12.26 7.41 29.82
CA VAL A 170 -11.92 7.36 31.27
C VAL A 170 -11.66 8.77 31.82
N VAL A 171 -10.98 9.64 31.08
CA VAL A 171 -10.78 11.04 31.49
C VAL A 171 -12.13 11.75 31.64
N ASP A 172 -12.99 11.62 30.65
CA ASP A 172 -14.35 12.25 30.70
C ASP A 172 -15.16 11.77 31.91
N LEU A 173 -15.11 10.47 32.23
CA LEU A 173 -15.80 9.91 33.40
C LEU A 173 -15.23 10.39 34.75
N VAL A 174 -13.91 10.70 34.76
CA VAL A 174 -13.26 11.19 36.01
C VAL A 174 -13.52 12.68 36.25
N VAL A 175 -13.66 13.44 35.15
CA VAL A 175 -13.85 14.91 35.21
C VAL A 175 -15.33 15.30 35.29
N ALA A 176 -16.26 14.41 34.88
CA ALA A 176 -17.70 14.63 35.00
C ALA A 176 -18.18 14.45 36.46
#